data_b4d1126cbab3b9565ad3bbd0d39c2758
#
_entry.id   b4d1126cbab3b9565ad3bbd0d39c2758
#
_cell.length_a   1.000
_cell.length_b   1.000
_cell.length_c   1.000
_cell.angle_alpha   90.00
_cell.angle_beta   90.00
_cell.angle_gamma   90.00
#
_symmetry.space_group_name_H-M   'P 1'
#
loop_
_entity.id
_entity.type
_entity.pdbx_description
1 polymer ?
#
loop_
_entity_poly.entity_id
_entity_poly.type
_entity_poly.pdbx_seq_one_letter_code
_entity_poly.pdbx_strand_id
1 'polypeptide(L)'
;MKSPKCFLLVLSLFLLLTACETRRASHPAEQPDSAQPPTLPAAAPNVLPTADTADLTRAYNREPGPRDSLILVGSRHYRLSVRVETDSTKPIDFAPAGSVGGAFAVPSDSARRAGVVRGYAETYTFTLRDSVGRKTIFRRQLHKPDFYKAAPRDIVTVTNMPPPSYLGYSTALDALVFGCYIGIPFSDVGHQATLLLDRQGRVQGISPGGPAYSDAPDCDPRISPSGRAVLTCTEVLRASQPPLSLLKPHAQLRAARFLNDTTLLVVHEYGDYVERSTTPGSLDAAEDGPDVTAPMSDYDFVTTPAQRRLPTAQILSTSGRVLRQFRFVPDYELASDLARAWARAAGVYLFVEAGHKLVVVPKAHPEALFELPLKRLPKFRLPQRPHEQPYSVISGFTRLRFYVDTLNPRAVRMQALPPAD
;
A
#
# COMPACT_ATOMS: atom_id res chain seq x y z
N MET A 1 -5.80 -41.06 42.56
CA MET A 1 -5.75 -40.75 44.01
C MET A 1 -5.67 -39.27 44.23
N LYS A 2 -6.67 -38.81 44.96
CA LYS A 2 -6.75 -37.56 45.78
C LYS A 2 -6.72 -36.20 45.06
N SER A 3 -7.86 -35.68 44.95
CA SER A 3 -8.52 -34.39 45.00
C SER A 3 -8.22 -33.56 46.29
N PRO A 4 -8.92 -32.46 46.55
CA PRO A 4 -8.77 -31.03 46.21
C PRO A 4 -8.75 -30.13 47.49
N LYS A 5 -8.88 -28.81 47.36
CA LYS A 5 -9.53 -27.86 48.31
C LYS A 5 -9.18 -26.43 47.93
N CYS A 6 -10.08 -25.57 47.43
CA CYS A 6 -11.12 -24.85 48.21
C CYS A 6 -10.56 -23.88 49.25
N PHE A 7 -10.77 -22.59 49.07
CA PHE A 7 -11.09 -21.55 50.05
C PHE A 7 -11.37 -20.25 49.25
N LEU A 8 -12.50 -19.79 49.01
CA LEU A 8 -13.60 -19.18 49.76
C LEU A 8 -13.27 -17.85 50.49
N LEU A 9 -13.88 -16.82 49.97
CA LEU A 9 -14.56 -15.69 50.60
C LEU A 9 -13.81 -14.77 51.58
N VAL A 10 -13.85 -13.47 51.32
CA VAL A 10 -14.43 -12.50 52.27
C VAL A 10 -14.95 -11.27 51.52
N LEU A 11 -16.22 -11.09 51.70
CA LEU A 11 -17.10 -10.01 51.45
C LEU A 11 -16.94 -8.94 52.56
N SER A 12 -16.86 -7.65 52.24
CA SER A 12 -17.14 -6.58 53.20
C SER A 12 -17.68 -5.33 52.52
N LEU A 13 -18.90 -5.22 52.62
CA LEU A 13 -19.91 -4.16 52.61
C LEU A 13 -19.54 -3.06 53.62
N PHE A 14 -19.47 -1.78 53.20
CA PHE A 14 -19.75 -0.66 54.07
C PHE A 14 -20.50 0.44 53.33
N LEU A 15 -21.77 0.45 53.61
CA LEU A 15 -22.70 1.59 53.51
C LEU A 15 -22.44 2.54 54.68
N LEU A 16 -22.39 3.83 54.43
CA LEU A 16 -22.83 4.84 55.39
C LEU A 16 -23.37 6.08 54.68
N LEU A 17 -24.63 6.27 54.85
CA LEU A 17 -25.44 7.46 54.64
C LEU A 17 -25.14 8.52 55.72
N THR A 18 -25.20 9.80 55.37
CA THR A 18 -25.78 10.91 56.18
C THR A 18 -25.70 12.16 55.32
N ALA A 19 -26.75 12.74 54.97
CA ALA A 19 -27.77 13.55 55.64
C ALA A 19 -27.59 15.06 55.35
N CYS A 20 -28.70 15.60 54.92
CA CYS A 20 -29.01 17.00 54.62
C CYS A 20 -28.57 18.00 55.73
N GLU A 21 -28.20 19.19 55.27
CA GLU A 21 -28.61 20.40 56.02
C GLU A 21 -28.84 21.59 55.08
N THR A 22 -30.06 22.05 55.08
CA THR A 22 -30.56 23.29 54.50
C THR A 22 -30.15 24.47 55.36
N ARG A 23 -29.55 25.50 54.80
CA ARG A 23 -29.59 26.84 55.41
C ARG A 23 -29.98 27.89 54.38
N ARG A 24 -31.16 28.45 54.62
CA ARG A 24 -31.62 29.74 54.10
C ARG A 24 -30.80 30.85 54.72
N ALA A 25 -30.36 31.84 53.96
CA ALA A 25 -30.31 33.23 54.39
C ALA A 25 -30.10 34.19 53.20
N SER A 26 -31.09 35.03 53.02
CA SER A 26 -31.07 36.49 52.77
C SER A 26 -30.40 37.03 51.52
N HIS A 27 -31.23 37.61 50.65
CA HIS A 27 -30.92 38.65 49.69
C HIS A 27 -30.23 39.87 50.34
N PRO A 28 -29.35 40.54 49.64
CA PRO A 28 -29.61 41.91 49.25
C PRO A 28 -29.19 42.32 47.84
N ALA A 29 -30.03 43.21 47.30
CA ALA A 29 -29.73 44.32 46.37
C ALA A 29 -29.18 44.03 44.99
N GLU A 30 -30.04 44.27 44.00
CA GLU A 30 -29.78 44.53 42.59
C GLU A 30 -28.67 45.58 42.40
N GLN A 31 -27.67 45.23 41.58
CA GLN A 31 -26.83 46.16 40.87
C GLN A 31 -27.05 46.01 39.39
N PRO A 32 -27.05 47.11 38.60
CA PRO A 32 -27.49 47.10 37.24
C PRO A 32 -26.49 46.44 36.30
N ASP A 33 -27.08 45.71 35.36
CA ASP A 33 -26.53 45.08 34.17
C ASP A 33 -25.36 45.86 33.52
N SER A 34 -24.17 45.30 33.57
CA SER A 34 -23.14 45.57 32.56
C SER A 34 -23.26 44.47 31.51
N ALA A 35 -23.84 44.82 30.37
CA ALA A 35 -23.93 43.95 29.20
C ALA A 35 -22.55 43.42 28.82
N GLN A 36 -22.27 42.15 29.14
CA GLN A 36 -21.17 41.44 28.55
C GLN A 36 -21.42 41.30 27.04
N PRO A 37 -20.39 41.64 26.20
CA PRO A 37 -20.51 41.38 24.76
C PRO A 37 -20.73 39.88 24.52
N PRO A 38 -21.56 39.50 23.52
CA PRO A 38 -21.85 38.09 23.24
C PRO A 38 -20.54 37.37 22.95
N THR A 39 -20.19 36.42 23.79
CA THR A 39 -19.08 35.49 23.55
C THR A 39 -19.45 34.71 22.29
N LEU A 40 -18.76 35.00 21.18
CA LEU A 40 -18.84 34.18 19.98
C LEU A 40 -18.57 32.72 20.38
N PRO A 41 -19.43 31.78 19.97
CA PRO A 41 -19.16 30.39 20.24
C PRO A 41 -17.79 30.06 19.71
N ALA A 42 -16.94 29.48 20.57
CA ALA A 42 -15.63 29.01 20.17
C ALA A 42 -15.80 28.16 18.91
N ALA A 43 -15.10 28.55 17.84
CA ALA A 43 -15.12 27.81 16.60
C ALA A 43 -14.88 26.34 16.94
N ALA A 44 -15.82 25.48 16.55
CA ALA A 44 -15.68 24.05 16.72
C ALA A 44 -14.31 23.64 16.18
N PRO A 45 -13.53 22.83 16.93
CA PRO A 45 -12.24 22.41 16.44
C PRO A 45 -12.43 21.82 15.05
N ASN A 46 -11.65 22.31 14.07
CA ASN A 46 -11.64 21.77 12.74
C ASN A 46 -11.33 20.28 12.88
N VAL A 47 -12.37 19.47 12.90
CA VAL A 47 -12.24 18.01 12.87
C VAL A 47 -11.69 17.72 11.50
N LEU A 48 -10.37 17.46 11.45
CA LEU A 48 -9.73 16.92 10.27
C LEU A 48 -10.60 15.76 9.78
N PRO A 49 -10.89 15.69 8.47
CA PRO A 49 -11.73 14.64 7.95
C PRO A 49 -11.19 13.32 8.45
N THR A 50 -12.05 12.57 9.13
CA THR A 50 -11.67 11.29 9.71
C THR A 50 -11.02 10.43 8.63
N ALA A 51 -9.99 9.65 8.99
CA ALA A 51 -9.27 8.74 8.09
C ALA A 51 -10.20 7.88 7.21
N ASP A 52 -11.45 7.70 7.61
CA ASP A 52 -12.49 6.97 6.89
C ASP A 52 -12.95 7.59 5.57
N THR A 53 -12.65 8.85 5.29
CA THR A 53 -13.03 9.50 4.02
C THR A 53 -11.94 9.41 2.95
N ALA A 54 -10.74 8.94 3.30
CA ALA A 54 -9.63 8.82 2.37
C ALA A 54 -9.79 7.61 1.43
N ASP A 55 -9.41 7.76 0.17
CA ASP A 55 -9.27 6.63 -0.75
C ASP A 55 -7.99 5.86 -0.44
N LEU A 56 -8.11 4.70 0.22
CA LEU A 56 -6.99 3.86 0.59
C LEU A 56 -6.56 2.89 -0.52
N THR A 57 -7.31 2.85 -1.62
CA THR A 57 -6.99 2.01 -2.78
C THR A 57 -6.26 2.78 -3.87
N ARG A 58 -6.17 4.11 -3.77
CA ARG A 58 -5.51 4.94 -4.78
C ARG A 58 -4.00 4.65 -4.79
N ALA A 59 -3.45 4.50 -6.00
CA ALA A 59 -2.02 4.40 -6.18
C ALA A 59 -1.30 5.64 -5.61
N TYR A 60 -0.19 5.42 -4.95
CA TYR A 60 0.71 6.50 -4.57
C TYR A 60 1.32 7.06 -5.86
N ASN A 61 1.17 8.36 -6.12
CA ASN A 61 2.01 8.99 -7.13
C ASN A 61 3.45 8.87 -6.65
N ARG A 62 4.24 8.11 -7.39
CA ARG A 62 5.68 7.88 -7.12
C ARG A 62 6.53 9.09 -7.48
N GLU A 63 5.98 10.28 -7.43
CA GLU A 63 6.81 11.47 -7.53
C GLU A 63 7.83 11.43 -6.40
N PRO A 64 9.11 11.61 -6.70
CA PRO A 64 10.14 11.66 -5.67
C PRO A 64 9.71 12.72 -4.66
N GLY A 65 9.46 12.28 -3.43
CA GLY A 65 9.00 13.14 -2.36
C GLY A 65 9.92 14.35 -2.22
N PRO A 66 9.41 15.47 -1.74
CA PRO A 66 10.20 16.70 -1.64
C PRO A 66 11.49 16.40 -0.87
N ARG A 67 12.62 16.80 -1.45
CA ARG A 67 13.96 16.60 -0.90
C ARG A 67 14.15 17.26 0.49
N ASP A 68 13.23 18.15 0.85
CA ASP A 68 13.17 18.82 2.15
C ASP A 68 11.70 19.11 2.49
N SER A 69 11.16 18.40 3.48
CA SER A 69 9.73 18.41 3.84
C SER A 69 9.52 18.73 5.29
N LEU A 70 8.46 19.50 5.58
CA LEU A 70 7.92 19.57 6.93
C LEU A 70 7.01 18.34 7.14
N ILE A 71 7.37 17.50 8.10
CA ILE A 71 6.64 16.27 8.41
C ILE A 71 6.11 16.30 9.84
N LEU A 72 5.04 15.51 10.08
CA LEU A 72 4.49 15.29 11.40
C LEU A 72 4.96 13.94 11.94
N VAL A 73 5.59 13.94 13.12
CA VAL A 73 6.02 12.72 13.83
C VAL A 73 5.38 12.75 15.22
N GLY A 74 4.40 11.89 15.43
CA GLY A 74 3.49 12.00 16.57
C GLY A 74 2.72 13.32 16.51
N SER A 75 2.86 14.17 17.54
CA SER A 75 2.25 15.50 17.60
C SER A 75 3.18 16.65 17.26
N ARG A 76 4.41 16.39 16.81
CA ARG A 76 5.43 17.40 16.59
C ARG A 76 5.84 17.49 15.13
N HIS A 77 6.08 18.71 14.66
CA HIS A 77 6.61 18.96 13.34
C HIS A 77 8.14 18.91 13.32
N TYR A 78 8.67 18.36 12.23
CA TYR A 78 10.10 18.23 11.96
C TYR A 78 10.38 18.53 10.50
N ARG A 79 11.61 18.90 10.19
CA ARG A 79 12.11 18.99 8.82
C ARG A 79 12.85 17.70 8.49
N LEU A 80 12.40 17.00 7.47
CA LEU A 80 13.03 15.81 6.92
C LEU A 80 13.71 16.19 5.60
N SER A 81 14.98 15.85 5.46
CA SER A 81 15.71 15.92 4.20
C SER A 81 16.24 14.55 3.84
N VAL A 82 15.98 14.14 2.58
CA VAL A 82 16.52 12.91 2.00
C VAL A 82 17.36 13.27 0.79
N ARG A 83 18.61 12.82 0.76
CA ARG A 83 19.55 13.07 -0.34
C ARG A 83 20.20 11.78 -0.78
N VAL A 84 20.49 11.70 -2.06
CA VAL A 84 21.25 10.61 -2.68
C VAL A 84 22.46 11.24 -3.38
N GLU A 85 23.60 10.65 -3.11
CA GLU A 85 24.88 11.07 -3.71
C GLU A 85 25.54 9.84 -4.32
N THR A 86 25.81 9.88 -5.63
CA THR A 86 26.50 8.82 -6.37
C THR A 86 27.98 9.18 -6.47
N ASP A 87 28.86 8.25 -6.09
CA ASP A 87 30.31 8.40 -6.22
C ASP A 87 30.80 7.60 -7.44
N SER A 88 30.90 8.27 -8.58
CA SER A 88 31.34 7.66 -9.83
C SER A 88 32.82 7.22 -9.82
N THR A 89 33.60 7.60 -8.80
CA THR A 89 34.98 7.16 -8.62
C THR A 89 35.09 5.81 -7.93
N LYS A 90 33.96 5.30 -7.37
CA LYS A 90 33.90 4.03 -6.64
C LYS A 90 32.99 3.03 -7.36
N PRO A 91 33.48 2.31 -8.36
CA PRO A 91 32.71 1.27 -9.02
C PRO A 91 32.46 0.11 -8.07
N ILE A 92 31.28 -0.52 -8.24
CA ILE A 92 30.91 -1.77 -7.57
C ILE A 92 30.67 -2.79 -8.67
N ASP A 93 31.48 -3.84 -8.70
CA ASP A 93 31.34 -4.93 -9.65
C ASP A 93 30.69 -6.13 -8.97
N PHE A 94 29.79 -6.79 -9.68
CA PHE A 94 29.14 -8.00 -9.24
C PHE A 94 29.06 -9.01 -10.39
N ALA A 95 29.54 -10.22 -10.16
CA ALA A 95 29.42 -11.33 -11.09
C ALA A 95 28.28 -12.25 -10.63
N PRO A 96 27.09 -12.19 -11.24
CA PRO A 96 26.00 -13.09 -10.91
C PRO A 96 26.34 -14.52 -11.35
N ALA A 97 25.94 -15.50 -10.52
CA ALA A 97 25.98 -16.89 -10.91
C ALA A 97 24.77 -17.16 -11.82
N GLY A 98 24.96 -17.06 -13.16
CA GLY A 98 23.91 -17.29 -14.13
C GLY A 98 23.65 -16.11 -15.08
N SER A 99 22.85 -16.33 -16.08
CA SER A 99 22.71 -15.51 -17.28
C SER A 99 21.93 -14.19 -17.19
N VAL A 100 21.74 -13.62 -16.03
CA VAL A 100 21.02 -12.34 -15.91
C VAL A 100 21.82 -11.15 -16.48
N GLY A 101 23.11 -11.35 -16.78
CA GLY A 101 24.02 -10.29 -17.21
C GLY A 101 23.91 -9.82 -18.67
N GLY A 102 23.04 -10.39 -19.49
CA GLY A 102 23.07 -10.12 -20.93
C GLY A 102 22.78 -8.68 -21.34
N ALA A 103 21.88 -8.00 -20.66
CA ALA A 103 21.43 -6.66 -21.05
C ALA A 103 22.21 -5.51 -20.40
N PHE A 104 22.91 -5.75 -19.29
CA PHE A 104 23.52 -4.70 -18.46
C PHE A 104 25.03 -4.85 -18.28
N ALA A 105 25.65 -5.75 -19.04
CA ALA A 105 27.11 -5.87 -19.05
C ALA A 105 27.73 -4.56 -19.49
N VAL A 106 28.80 -4.16 -18.79
CA VAL A 106 29.65 -3.03 -19.17
C VAL A 106 30.01 -3.16 -20.63
N PRO A 107 30.05 -2.06 -21.42
CA PRO A 107 30.36 -2.10 -22.86
C PRO A 107 31.80 -2.50 -23.22
N SER A 108 32.49 -3.30 -22.44
CA SER A 108 33.78 -3.88 -22.79
C SER A 108 33.61 -5.37 -23.11
N ASP A 109 34.19 -5.83 -24.20
CA ASP A 109 34.10 -7.24 -24.63
C ASP A 109 34.59 -8.24 -23.58
N SER A 110 35.49 -7.83 -22.71
CA SER A 110 35.99 -8.66 -21.60
C SER A 110 34.99 -8.80 -20.47
N ALA A 111 34.25 -7.73 -20.14
CA ALA A 111 33.21 -7.74 -19.08
C ALA A 111 31.94 -8.48 -19.53
N ARG A 112 31.56 -8.37 -20.82
CA ARG A 112 30.49 -9.19 -21.41
C ARG A 112 30.77 -10.69 -21.30
N ARG A 113 32.02 -11.10 -21.59
CA ARG A 113 32.45 -12.49 -21.48
C ARG A 113 32.48 -13.00 -20.03
N ALA A 114 32.72 -12.10 -19.07
CA ALA A 114 32.79 -12.46 -17.66
C ALA A 114 31.41 -12.40 -16.93
N GLY A 115 30.36 -11.91 -17.60
CA GLY A 115 29.05 -11.76 -16.98
C GLY A 115 29.05 -10.78 -15.78
N VAL A 116 29.92 -9.78 -15.78
CA VAL A 116 30.07 -8.81 -14.69
C VAL A 116 29.14 -7.62 -14.94
N VAL A 117 28.32 -7.27 -13.94
CA VAL A 117 27.56 -6.02 -13.91
C VAL A 117 28.30 -4.99 -13.07
N ARG A 118 28.33 -3.74 -13.53
CA ARG A 118 28.98 -2.63 -12.83
C ARG A 118 28.00 -1.53 -12.51
N GLY A 119 28.02 -1.08 -11.28
CA GLY A 119 27.36 0.12 -10.79
C GLY A 119 28.35 1.03 -10.07
N TYR A 120 27.83 2.03 -9.37
CA TYR A 120 28.63 2.96 -8.56
C TYR A 120 28.12 3.02 -7.15
N ALA A 121 29.02 3.39 -6.22
CA ALA A 121 28.64 3.58 -4.82
C ALA A 121 27.63 4.72 -4.68
N GLU A 122 26.62 4.50 -3.88
CA GLU A 122 25.62 5.50 -3.53
C GLU A 122 25.48 5.62 -2.03
N THR A 123 25.27 6.86 -1.59
CA THR A 123 25.01 7.21 -0.19
C THR A 123 23.65 7.88 -0.08
N TYR A 124 22.76 7.27 0.69
CA TYR A 124 21.41 7.77 1.00
C TYR A 124 21.44 8.44 2.37
N THR A 125 21.36 9.76 2.41
CA THR A 125 21.45 10.54 3.65
C THR A 125 20.06 11.01 4.09
N PHE A 126 19.62 10.54 5.24
CA PHE A 126 18.38 10.96 5.91
C PHE A 126 18.75 11.91 7.05
N THR A 127 18.18 13.10 7.05
CA THR A 127 18.43 14.09 8.11
C THR A 127 17.08 14.56 8.66
N LEU A 128 16.88 14.37 9.95
CA LEU A 128 15.71 14.89 10.66
C LEU A 128 16.17 16.06 11.56
N ARG A 129 15.50 17.20 11.44
CA ARG A 129 15.74 18.40 12.23
C ARG A 129 14.47 18.83 12.94
N ASP A 130 14.59 19.66 13.95
CA ASP A 130 13.44 20.33 14.54
C ASP A 130 12.69 21.18 13.48
N SER A 131 11.46 21.59 13.78
CA SER A 131 10.61 22.33 12.82
C SER A 131 11.23 23.64 12.34
N VAL A 132 12.09 24.26 13.16
CA VAL A 132 12.82 25.48 12.83
C VAL A 132 14.11 25.19 12.05
N GLY A 133 14.54 23.92 12.00
CA GLY A 133 15.73 23.46 11.28
C GLY A 133 17.05 23.75 11.99
N ARG A 134 17.01 24.23 13.25
CA ARG A 134 18.22 24.62 14.01
C ARG A 134 18.92 23.42 14.63
N LYS A 135 18.17 22.44 15.15
CA LYS A 135 18.71 21.27 15.83
C LYS A 135 18.54 20.01 14.99
N THR A 136 19.64 19.34 14.66
CA THR A 136 19.60 18.01 14.06
C THR A 136 19.24 16.99 15.14
N ILE A 137 18.16 16.23 14.90
CA ILE A 137 17.72 15.13 15.75
C ILE A 137 18.54 13.90 15.42
N PHE A 138 18.63 13.56 14.11
CA PHE A 138 19.55 12.55 13.62
C PHE A 138 20.02 12.86 12.20
N ARG A 139 21.15 12.25 11.83
CA ARG A 139 21.62 12.09 10.46
C ARG A 139 22.00 10.62 10.28
N ARG A 140 21.34 9.93 9.35
CA ARG A 140 21.59 8.53 9.04
C ARG A 140 22.05 8.41 7.59
N GLN A 141 23.06 7.61 7.36
CA GLN A 141 23.52 7.22 6.03
C GLN A 141 23.28 5.73 5.81
N LEU A 142 22.80 5.40 4.63
CA LEU A 142 22.68 4.04 4.11
C LEU A 142 23.42 3.96 2.78
N HIS A 143 23.79 2.75 2.40
CA HIS A 143 24.54 2.45 1.18
C HIS A 143 23.86 1.30 0.45
N LYS A 144 24.19 1.09 -0.82
CA LYS A 144 23.66 -0.02 -1.63
C LYS A 144 23.67 -1.38 -0.90
N PRO A 145 24.75 -1.80 -0.21
CA PRO A 145 24.76 -3.07 0.50
C PRO A 145 23.66 -3.23 1.56
N ASP A 146 23.15 -2.15 2.14
CA ASP A 146 22.07 -2.22 3.11
C ASP A 146 20.76 -2.77 2.49
N PHE A 147 20.62 -2.66 1.16
CA PHE A 147 19.43 -3.10 0.41
C PHE A 147 19.55 -4.50 -0.21
N TYR A 148 20.68 -5.21 -0.06
CA TYR A 148 20.87 -6.54 -0.66
C TYR A 148 19.91 -7.62 -0.15
N LYS A 149 19.21 -7.39 0.98
CA LYS A 149 18.16 -8.28 1.47
C LYS A 149 16.77 -7.94 0.91
N ALA A 150 16.63 -6.76 0.33
CA ALA A 150 15.35 -6.25 -0.15
C ALA A 150 15.15 -6.43 -1.66
N ALA A 151 16.24 -6.57 -2.41
CA ALA A 151 16.20 -6.77 -3.86
C ALA A 151 17.41 -7.61 -4.32
N PRO A 152 17.36 -8.23 -5.52
CA PRO A 152 18.49 -8.94 -6.11
C PRO A 152 19.73 -8.08 -6.16
N ARG A 153 20.87 -8.68 -5.86
CA ARG A 153 22.12 -7.96 -5.68
C ARG A 153 22.64 -7.29 -6.95
N ASP A 154 22.43 -7.92 -8.10
CA ASP A 154 22.74 -7.36 -9.42
C ASP A 154 21.94 -6.07 -9.67
N ILE A 155 20.63 -6.09 -9.42
CA ILE A 155 19.76 -4.92 -9.57
C ILE A 155 20.19 -3.80 -8.60
N VAL A 156 20.46 -4.12 -7.34
CA VAL A 156 20.97 -3.13 -6.36
C VAL A 156 22.31 -2.56 -6.81
N THR A 157 23.18 -3.36 -7.41
CA THR A 157 24.49 -2.90 -7.87
C THR A 157 24.36 -1.85 -8.96
N VAL A 158 23.51 -2.07 -9.97
CA VAL A 158 23.37 -1.16 -11.12
C VAL A 158 22.37 -0.03 -10.88
N THR A 159 21.55 -0.11 -9.85
CA THR A 159 20.50 0.89 -9.58
C THR A 159 21.07 2.30 -9.48
N ASN A 160 20.29 3.27 -9.96
CA ASN A 160 20.42 4.67 -9.60
C ASN A 160 19.12 5.04 -8.85
N MET A 161 19.06 4.67 -7.56
CA MET A 161 17.86 4.77 -6.78
C MET A 161 17.50 6.24 -6.54
N PRO A 162 16.28 6.68 -6.89
CA PRO A 162 15.83 8.01 -6.54
C PRO A 162 15.76 8.17 -5.02
N PRO A 163 15.76 9.41 -4.50
CA PRO A 163 15.58 9.63 -3.07
C PRO A 163 14.35 8.90 -2.54
N PRO A 164 14.49 8.05 -1.50
CA PRO A 164 13.38 7.36 -0.87
C PRO A 164 12.23 8.30 -0.52
N SER A 165 11.01 7.90 -0.84
CA SER A 165 9.80 8.68 -0.60
C SER A 165 9.31 8.48 0.83
N TYR A 166 9.10 9.58 1.57
CA TYR A 166 8.50 9.52 2.90
C TYR A 166 7.01 9.18 2.79
N LEU A 167 6.60 8.07 3.39
CA LEU A 167 5.22 7.58 3.39
C LEU A 167 4.45 8.04 4.63
N GLY A 168 5.15 8.41 5.70
CA GLY A 168 4.55 8.85 6.95
C GLY A 168 5.25 8.29 8.18
N TYR A 169 4.61 8.48 9.34
CA TYR A 169 5.07 7.97 10.62
C TYR A 169 4.10 6.93 11.16
N SER A 170 4.59 5.72 11.42
CA SER A 170 3.83 4.68 12.10
C SER A 170 3.94 4.85 13.60
N THR A 171 2.82 5.19 14.25
CA THR A 171 2.75 5.39 15.70
C THR A 171 2.97 4.10 16.47
N ALA A 172 2.50 2.98 15.93
CA ALA A 172 2.62 1.68 16.58
C ALA A 172 4.02 1.08 16.48
N LEU A 173 4.72 1.30 15.36
CA LEU A 173 6.10 0.85 15.17
C LEU A 173 7.12 1.88 15.69
N ASP A 174 6.68 3.07 16.07
CA ASP A 174 7.53 4.22 16.39
C ASP A 174 8.58 4.49 15.30
N ALA A 175 8.15 4.47 14.03
CA ALA A 175 9.02 4.52 12.88
C ALA A 175 8.58 5.50 11.81
N LEU A 176 9.56 6.20 11.23
CA LEU A 176 9.45 6.87 9.96
C LEU A 176 9.51 5.82 8.86
N VAL A 177 8.54 5.82 7.96
CA VAL A 177 8.40 4.82 6.90
C VAL A 177 8.72 5.45 5.56
N PHE A 178 9.56 4.78 4.78
CA PHE A 178 9.98 5.22 3.45
C PHE A 178 9.73 4.12 2.42
N GLY A 179 9.22 4.51 1.27
CA GLY A 179 9.21 3.67 0.07
C GLY A 179 10.48 3.89 -0.72
N CYS A 180 11.14 2.81 -1.10
CA CYS A 180 12.36 2.80 -1.91
C CYS A 180 12.06 2.09 -3.23
N TYR A 181 12.44 2.72 -4.35
CA TYR A 181 12.43 2.08 -5.67
C TYR A 181 13.87 1.75 -6.06
N ILE A 182 14.14 0.47 -6.25
CA ILE A 182 15.46 -0.05 -6.62
C ILE A 182 15.33 -0.61 -8.03
N GLY A 183 15.73 0.16 -9.03
CA GLY A 183 15.51 -0.19 -10.42
C GLY A 183 16.73 -0.02 -11.29
N ILE A 184 16.73 -0.72 -12.40
CA ILE A 184 17.75 -0.60 -13.43
C ILE A 184 17.49 0.70 -14.20
N PRO A 185 18.48 1.58 -14.35
CA PRO A 185 18.31 2.82 -15.09
C PRO A 185 17.82 2.56 -16.53
N PHE A 186 16.84 3.36 -16.97
CA PHE A 186 16.25 3.29 -18.30
C PHE A 186 15.57 1.97 -18.67
N SER A 187 15.13 1.20 -17.66
CA SER A 187 14.34 -0.02 -17.85
C SER A 187 13.12 -0.03 -16.93
N ASP A 188 12.20 -0.93 -17.23
CA ASP A 188 11.03 -1.22 -16.41
C ASP A 188 11.33 -2.21 -15.29
N VAL A 189 12.56 -2.75 -15.23
CA VAL A 189 12.97 -3.72 -14.21
C VAL A 189 13.33 -3.02 -12.91
N GLY A 190 12.64 -3.39 -11.83
CA GLY A 190 12.89 -2.84 -10.51
C GLY A 190 12.27 -3.65 -9.40
N HIS A 191 12.59 -3.24 -8.18
CA HIS A 191 12.03 -3.76 -6.94
C HIS A 191 11.58 -2.61 -6.04
N GLN A 192 10.56 -2.86 -5.27
CA GLN A 192 10.16 -1.99 -4.18
C GLN A 192 10.76 -2.49 -2.87
N ALA A 193 11.08 -1.57 -1.97
CA ALA A 193 11.44 -1.88 -0.61
C ALA A 193 10.80 -0.87 0.34
N THR A 194 10.60 -1.27 1.58
CA THR A 194 10.11 -0.40 2.64
C THR A 194 11.16 -0.28 3.72
N LEU A 195 11.67 0.93 3.94
CA LEU A 195 12.64 1.23 4.98
C LEU A 195 11.92 1.82 6.20
N LEU A 196 12.28 1.33 7.38
CA LEU A 196 11.80 1.84 8.67
C LEU A 196 12.99 2.42 9.46
N LEU A 197 12.89 3.70 9.82
CA LEU A 197 13.84 4.38 10.70
C LEU A 197 13.14 4.80 11.99
N ASP A 198 13.74 4.50 13.14
CA ASP A 198 13.22 5.06 14.40
C ASP A 198 13.48 6.57 14.51
N ARG A 199 12.97 7.20 15.57
CA ARG A 199 13.14 8.64 15.80
C ARG A 199 14.58 9.05 16.08
N GLN A 200 15.48 8.10 16.32
CA GLN A 200 16.91 8.30 16.48
C GLN A 200 17.71 8.01 15.20
N GLY A 201 17.02 7.64 14.10
CA GLY A 201 17.63 7.31 12.82
C GLY A 201 18.23 5.91 12.76
N ARG A 202 17.94 5.02 13.71
CA ARG A 202 18.37 3.62 13.64
C ARG A 202 17.45 2.87 12.69
N VAL A 203 18.04 2.02 11.85
CA VAL A 203 17.28 1.16 10.95
C VAL A 203 16.60 0.07 11.78
N GLN A 204 15.27 0.06 11.79
CA GLN A 204 14.48 -1.02 12.38
C GLN A 204 14.34 -2.19 11.42
N GLY A 205 14.30 -1.91 10.11
CA GLY A 205 14.22 -2.92 9.08
C GLY A 205 14.17 -2.33 7.67
N ILE A 206 14.50 -3.18 6.70
CA ILE A 206 14.25 -2.96 5.27
C ILE A 206 13.53 -4.19 4.77
N SER A 207 12.24 -4.05 4.48
CA SER A 207 11.40 -5.15 4.00
C SER A 207 11.32 -5.14 2.48
N PRO A 208 11.43 -6.31 1.82
CA PRO A 208 11.20 -6.40 0.39
C PRO A 208 9.72 -6.09 0.08
N GLY A 209 9.48 -5.33 -0.97
CA GLY A 209 8.14 -5.02 -1.48
C GLY A 209 7.76 -5.80 -2.74
N GLY A 210 8.67 -6.64 -3.22
CA GLY A 210 8.51 -7.41 -4.46
C GLY A 210 8.94 -6.66 -5.72
N PRO A 211 8.77 -7.31 -6.88
CA PRO A 211 9.13 -6.73 -8.16
C PRO A 211 8.28 -5.49 -8.48
N ALA A 212 8.83 -4.59 -9.26
CA ALA A 212 8.21 -3.34 -9.69
C ALA A 212 8.36 -3.17 -11.22
N TYR A 213 7.86 -4.13 -11.99
CA TYR A 213 7.83 -4.14 -13.46
C TYR A 213 6.43 -4.53 -13.95
N SER A 214 6.24 -4.81 -15.23
CA SER A 214 4.92 -5.06 -15.86
C SER A 214 4.05 -6.09 -15.12
N ASP A 215 4.67 -7.10 -14.52
CA ASP A 215 3.99 -8.14 -13.73
C ASP A 215 3.93 -7.83 -12.23
N ALA A 216 4.32 -6.62 -11.83
CA ALA A 216 4.28 -6.20 -10.44
C ALA A 216 2.85 -6.25 -9.89
N PRO A 217 2.69 -6.60 -8.61
CA PRO A 217 1.39 -6.51 -7.97
C PRO A 217 0.91 -5.05 -7.92
N ASP A 218 -0.40 -4.84 -8.07
CA ASP A 218 -1.04 -3.56 -7.77
C ASP A 218 -0.97 -3.29 -6.27
N CYS A 219 0.18 -2.86 -5.83
CA CYS A 219 0.46 -2.55 -4.44
C CYS A 219 1.51 -1.46 -4.32
N ASP A 220 1.26 -0.52 -3.44
CA ASP A 220 2.25 0.44 -2.97
C ASP A 220 2.43 0.30 -1.46
N PRO A 221 3.67 0.38 -0.96
CA PRO A 221 3.91 0.44 0.47
C PRO A 221 3.13 1.59 1.11
N ARG A 222 2.46 1.31 2.23
CA ARG A 222 1.56 2.30 2.86
C ARG A 222 1.39 2.06 4.35
N ILE A 223 1.19 3.14 5.07
CA ILE A 223 0.80 3.11 6.48
C ILE A 223 -0.73 3.07 6.56
N SER A 224 -1.29 2.28 7.47
CA SER A 224 -2.72 2.35 7.78
C SER A 224 -3.09 3.73 8.34
N PRO A 225 -4.35 4.21 8.19
CA PRO A 225 -4.75 5.54 8.62
C PRO A 225 -4.43 5.86 10.08
N SER A 226 -4.58 4.90 10.97
CA SER A 226 -4.26 5.05 12.41
C SER A 226 -2.77 4.92 12.72
N GLY A 227 -1.92 4.61 11.74
CA GLY A 227 -0.49 4.36 11.96
C GLY A 227 -0.16 3.02 12.61
N ARG A 228 -1.15 2.10 12.75
CA ARG A 228 -0.99 0.83 13.49
C ARG A 228 -0.35 -0.29 12.68
N ALA A 229 -0.40 -0.21 11.38
CA ALA A 229 0.16 -1.21 10.48
C ALA A 229 0.84 -0.56 9.27
N VAL A 230 1.83 -1.24 8.72
CA VAL A 230 2.50 -0.86 7.48
C VAL A 230 2.39 -2.01 6.50
N LEU A 231 1.82 -1.75 5.33
CA LEU A 231 1.81 -2.67 4.20
C LEU A 231 3.10 -2.44 3.41
N THR A 232 3.88 -3.50 3.18
CA THR A 232 5.12 -3.46 2.39
C THR A 232 4.96 -4.08 1.00
N CYS A 233 3.75 -4.53 0.69
CA CYS A 233 3.33 -5.32 -0.47
C CYS A 233 3.60 -6.82 -0.39
N THR A 234 4.61 -7.28 0.31
CA THR A 234 4.81 -8.72 0.58
C THR A 234 4.35 -9.14 1.98
N GLU A 235 4.20 -8.17 2.85
CA GLU A 235 3.83 -8.42 4.25
C GLU A 235 3.13 -7.22 4.90
N VAL A 236 2.51 -7.45 6.05
CA VAL A 236 1.96 -6.42 6.92
C VAL A 236 2.76 -6.39 8.22
N LEU A 237 3.43 -5.27 8.48
CA LEU A 237 4.19 -5.04 9.71
C LEU A 237 3.28 -4.47 10.79
N ARG A 238 3.42 -4.97 12.02
CA ARG A 238 2.62 -4.59 13.19
C ARG A 238 3.47 -4.57 14.44
N ALA A 239 3.13 -3.71 15.38
CA ALA A 239 3.85 -3.67 16.65
C ALA A 239 3.72 -4.99 17.42
N SER A 240 4.83 -5.42 18.00
CA SER A 240 4.89 -6.58 18.90
C SER A 240 4.34 -7.89 18.33
N GLN A 241 4.26 -8.01 17.01
CA GLN A 241 3.82 -9.22 16.32
C GLN A 241 4.77 -9.52 15.15
N PRO A 242 4.95 -10.78 14.77
CA PRO A 242 5.70 -11.12 13.58
C PRO A 242 5.02 -10.52 12.34
N PRO A 243 5.80 -10.21 11.30
CA PRO A 243 5.26 -9.79 10.01
C PRO A 243 4.23 -10.80 9.50
N LEU A 244 3.10 -10.31 9.00
CA LEU A 244 2.10 -11.15 8.35
C LEU A 244 2.46 -11.24 6.87
N SER A 245 2.94 -12.39 6.43
CA SER A 245 3.21 -12.63 5.01
C SER A 245 1.92 -12.63 4.20
N LEU A 246 1.94 -11.93 3.07
CA LEU A 246 0.90 -11.96 2.04
C LEU A 246 1.24 -12.93 0.91
N LEU A 247 2.46 -13.45 0.88
CA LEU A 247 2.89 -14.43 -0.11
C LEU A 247 2.30 -15.80 0.23
N LYS A 248 1.94 -16.56 -0.80
CA LYS A 248 1.42 -17.91 -0.71
C LYS A 248 2.19 -18.87 -1.61
N PRO A 249 2.36 -20.13 -1.21
CA PRO A 249 2.87 -21.17 -2.09
C PRO A 249 1.98 -21.30 -3.33
N HIS A 250 2.59 -21.57 -4.47
CA HIS A 250 1.88 -21.78 -5.74
C HIS A 250 0.92 -20.64 -6.12
N ALA A 251 1.30 -19.41 -5.76
CA ALA A 251 0.51 -18.24 -6.08
C ALA A 251 1.39 -17.00 -6.24
N GLN A 252 1.04 -16.16 -7.20
CA GLN A 252 1.59 -14.84 -7.38
C GLN A 252 0.67 -13.81 -6.72
N LEU A 253 1.22 -12.91 -5.93
CA LEU A 253 0.48 -11.77 -5.41
C LEU A 253 0.18 -10.81 -6.55
N ARG A 254 -1.09 -10.50 -6.78
CA ARG A 254 -1.53 -9.58 -7.85
C ARG A 254 -1.97 -8.22 -7.32
N ALA A 255 -2.48 -8.17 -6.09
CA ALA A 255 -2.78 -6.88 -5.45
C ALA A 255 -2.82 -7.01 -3.93
N ALA A 256 -2.44 -5.92 -3.27
CA ALA A 256 -2.65 -5.77 -1.83
C ALA A 256 -2.95 -4.30 -1.49
N ARG A 257 -4.09 -4.03 -0.85
CA ARG A 257 -4.54 -2.67 -0.54
C ARG A 257 -5.26 -2.60 0.79
N PHE A 258 -5.01 -1.57 1.58
CA PHE A 258 -5.90 -1.24 2.69
C PHE A 258 -7.27 -0.83 2.14
N LEU A 259 -8.32 -1.37 2.73
CA LEU A 259 -9.72 -0.94 2.55
C LEU A 259 -10.14 0.02 3.66
N ASN A 260 -9.68 -0.25 4.87
CA ASN A 260 -9.78 0.63 6.02
C ASN A 260 -8.57 0.42 6.94
N ASP A 261 -8.64 0.88 8.18
CA ASP A 261 -7.53 0.81 9.13
C ASP A 261 -7.13 -0.61 9.55
N THR A 262 -8.05 -1.54 9.48
CA THR A 262 -7.88 -2.91 10.00
C THR A 262 -8.04 -4.01 8.97
N THR A 263 -8.38 -3.67 7.73
CA THR A 263 -8.66 -4.67 6.68
C THR A 263 -8.00 -4.33 5.35
N LEU A 264 -7.61 -5.38 4.64
CA LEU A 264 -6.99 -5.33 3.32
C LEU A 264 -7.80 -6.15 2.32
N LEU A 265 -7.78 -5.72 1.07
CA LEU A 265 -8.04 -6.58 -0.08
C LEU A 265 -6.70 -7.17 -0.51
N VAL A 266 -6.64 -8.48 -0.68
CA VAL A 266 -5.48 -9.19 -1.21
C VAL A 266 -5.94 -10.07 -2.35
N VAL A 267 -5.28 -9.98 -3.50
CA VAL A 267 -5.60 -10.75 -4.70
C VAL A 267 -4.39 -11.59 -5.09
N HIS A 268 -4.63 -12.86 -5.35
CA HIS A 268 -3.62 -13.80 -5.81
C HIS A 268 -4.05 -14.43 -7.14
N GLU A 269 -3.07 -14.79 -7.93
CA GLU A 269 -3.22 -15.70 -9.03
C GLU A 269 -2.51 -17.00 -8.68
N TYR A 270 -3.23 -18.12 -8.78
CA TYR A 270 -2.67 -19.44 -8.44
C TYR A 270 -2.08 -20.10 -9.67
N GLY A 271 -0.85 -20.58 -9.56
CA GLY A 271 -0.12 -21.26 -10.63
C GLY A 271 1.34 -21.49 -10.20
N ASP A 272 2.08 -22.10 -11.10
CA ASP A 272 3.50 -22.39 -10.93
C ASP A 272 4.28 -21.89 -12.13
N TYR A 273 5.51 -21.42 -11.89
CA TYR A 273 6.42 -21.14 -12.98
C TYR A 273 7.04 -22.44 -13.48
N VAL A 274 6.80 -22.75 -14.74
CA VAL A 274 7.32 -23.94 -15.42
C VAL A 274 8.31 -23.48 -16.47
N GLU A 275 9.49 -24.10 -16.47
CA GLU A 275 10.51 -23.81 -17.46
C GLU A 275 9.96 -24.11 -18.86
N ARG A 276 10.12 -23.16 -19.76
CA ARG A 276 9.69 -23.32 -21.15
C ARG A 276 10.60 -24.34 -21.81
N SER A 277 10.03 -25.47 -22.21
CA SER A 277 10.77 -26.49 -22.96
C SER A 277 11.20 -25.90 -24.29
N THR A 278 12.45 -25.47 -24.37
CA THR A 278 13.08 -25.15 -25.64
C THR A 278 13.38 -26.44 -26.36
N THR A 279 12.41 -26.95 -27.12
CA THR A 279 12.69 -28.03 -28.06
C THR A 279 13.70 -27.47 -29.07
N PRO A 280 14.91 -28.05 -29.21
CA PRO A 280 15.86 -27.59 -30.20
C PRO A 280 15.23 -27.84 -31.57
N GLY A 281 14.81 -26.79 -32.28
CA GLY A 281 14.23 -26.91 -33.62
C GLY A 281 13.00 -26.06 -33.90
N SER A 282 12.36 -25.45 -32.91
CA SER A 282 11.24 -24.51 -33.11
C SER A 282 11.74 -23.06 -33.08
N LEU A 283 12.85 -22.80 -33.74
CA LEU A 283 13.12 -21.48 -34.22
C LEU A 283 12.32 -21.33 -35.53
N ASP A 284 11.07 -20.92 -35.43
CA ASP A 284 10.47 -20.13 -36.48
C ASP A 284 11.36 -18.90 -36.58
N ALA A 285 12.33 -19.01 -37.52
CA ALA A 285 13.19 -17.91 -37.92
C ALA A 285 12.25 -16.85 -38.49
N ALA A 286 11.82 -15.92 -37.63
CA ALA A 286 11.27 -14.66 -38.08
C ALA A 286 12.39 -13.99 -38.90
N GLU A 287 12.17 -13.86 -40.20
CA GLU A 287 13.01 -13.22 -41.20
C GLU A 287 13.16 -11.71 -41.00
N ASP A 288 12.83 -11.18 -39.84
CA ASP A 288 12.95 -9.76 -39.52
C ASP A 288 14.08 -9.57 -38.50
N GLY A 289 15.16 -8.97 -38.99
CA GLY A 289 16.38 -8.45 -38.41
C GLY A 289 16.69 -8.65 -36.91
N PRO A 290 17.90 -8.30 -36.43
CA PRO A 290 18.31 -8.55 -35.06
C PRO A 290 17.60 -7.58 -34.12
N ASP A 291 16.28 -7.84 -33.88
CA ASP A 291 15.57 -7.24 -32.80
C ASP A 291 16.10 -7.92 -31.53
N VAL A 292 16.95 -7.21 -30.80
CA VAL A 292 17.49 -7.64 -29.51
C VAL A 292 16.37 -7.48 -28.48
N THR A 293 15.30 -8.23 -28.66
CA THR A 293 14.32 -8.41 -27.61
C THR A 293 15.01 -9.16 -26.47
N ALA A 294 15.03 -8.55 -25.30
CA ALA A 294 15.50 -9.18 -24.07
C ALA A 294 14.91 -10.59 -23.97
N PRO A 295 15.65 -11.60 -23.48
CA PRO A 295 15.11 -12.93 -23.34
C PRO A 295 13.84 -12.83 -22.51
N MET A 296 12.69 -13.08 -23.13
CA MET A 296 11.45 -13.33 -22.42
C MET A 296 11.77 -14.42 -21.40
N SER A 297 11.27 -14.29 -20.19
CA SER A 297 11.57 -15.24 -19.11
C SER A 297 11.44 -16.66 -19.61
N ASP A 298 12.44 -17.51 -19.37
CA ASP A 298 12.44 -18.92 -19.75
C ASP A 298 11.34 -19.73 -19.05
N TYR A 299 10.42 -19.07 -18.38
CA TYR A 299 9.37 -19.65 -17.55
C TYR A 299 7.98 -19.12 -17.95
N ASP A 300 7.03 -20.03 -18.10
CA ASP A 300 5.61 -19.73 -18.22
C ASP A 300 4.92 -19.89 -16.88
N PHE A 301 4.01 -18.97 -16.54
CA PHE A 301 3.16 -19.12 -15.35
C PHE A 301 1.93 -19.97 -15.70
N VAL A 302 1.91 -21.20 -15.22
CA VAL A 302 0.89 -22.19 -15.60
C VAL A 302 -0.08 -22.44 -14.46
N THR A 303 -1.40 -22.29 -14.76
CA THR A 303 -2.48 -22.53 -13.81
C THR A 303 -3.20 -23.84 -14.14
N THR A 304 -3.24 -24.76 -13.19
CA THR A 304 -3.98 -26.04 -13.34
C THR A 304 -5.49 -25.84 -13.22
N PRO A 305 -6.33 -26.79 -13.73
CA PRO A 305 -7.78 -26.72 -13.55
C PRO A 305 -8.23 -26.69 -12.08
N ALA A 306 -7.49 -27.30 -11.16
CA ALA A 306 -7.76 -27.25 -9.73
C ALA A 306 -7.50 -25.85 -9.16
N GLN A 307 -6.36 -25.23 -9.51
CA GLN A 307 -6.00 -23.88 -9.08
C GLN A 307 -6.96 -22.83 -9.62
N ARG A 308 -7.49 -22.98 -10.85
CA ARG A 308 -8.50 -22.06 -11.42
C ARG A 308 -9.80 -21.99 -10.63
N ARG A 309 -10.09 -22.98 -9.77
CA ARG A 309 -11.30 -23.01 -8.93
C ARG A 309 -11.11 -22.34 -7.58
N LEU A 310 -9.88 -22.05 -7.19
CA LEU A 310 -9.58 -21.43 -5.89
C LEU A 310 -10.10 -19.98 -5.84
N PRO A 311 -10.51 -19.51 -4.65
CA PRO A 311 -10.83 -18.10 -4.45
C PRO A 311 -9.55 -17.27 -4.56
N THR A 312 -9.53 -16.36 -5.55
CA THR A 312 -8.35 -15.57 -5.88
C THR A 312 -8.25 -14.30 -5.04
N ALA A 313 -9.36 -13.83 -4.45
CA ALA A 313 -9.39 -12.63 -3.64
C ALA A 313 -9.83 -12.91 -2.20
N GLN A 314 -9.27 -12.14 -1.27
CA GLN A 314 -9.57 -12.21 0.15
C GLN A 314 -9.70 -10.83 0.76
N ILE A 315 -10.70 -10.65 1.62
CA ILE A 315 -10.71 -9.59 2.62
C ILE A 315 -10.03 -10.14 3.86
N LEU A 316 -8.88 -9.57 4.18
CA LEU A 316 -8.01 -10.01 5.26
C LEU A 316 -7.94 -8.94 6.35
N SER A 317 -8.08 -9.32 7.62
CA SER A 317 -7.76 -8.37 8.69
C SER A 317 -6.25 -8.15 8.78
N THR A 318 -5.83 -7.00 9.30
CA THR A 318 -4.42 -6.75 9.59
C THR A 318 -3.83 -7.75 10.59
N SER A 319 -4.66 -8.50 11.34
CA SER A 319 -4.21 -9.59 12.22
C SER A 319 -4.03 -10.94 11.50
N GLY A 320 -4.33 -11.02 10.21
CA GLY A 320 -4.20 -12.24 9.40
C GLY A 320 -5.46 -13.10 9.34
N ARG A 321 -6.57 -12.69 10.00
CA ARG A 321 -7.82 -13.43 9.89
C ARG A 321 -8.48 -13.17 8.54
N VAL A 322 -8.82 -14.23 7.82
CA VAL A 322 -9.62 -14.16 6.60
C VAL A 322 -11.07 -13.87 6.98
N LEU A 323 -11.58 -12.73 6.54
CA LEU A 323 -12.96 -12.27 6.80
C LEU A 323 -13.91 -12.71 5.69
N ARG A 324 -13.43 -12.69 4.45
CA ARG A 324 -14.18 -13.09 3.27
C ARG A 324 -13.24 -13.63 2.20
N GLN A 325 -13.67 -14.65 1.46
CA GLN A 325 -13.01 -15.13 0.25
C GLN A 325 -14.00 -15.07 -0.91
N PHE A 326 -13.50 -14.72 -2.09
CA PHE A 326 -14.31 -14.69 -3.32
C PHE A 326 -13.41 -14.87 -4.53
N ARG A 327 -14.01 -15.15 -5.65
CA ARG A 327 -13.30 -15.22 -6.92
C ARG A 327 -13.29 -13.85 -7.55
N PHE A 328 -12.13 -13.39 -7.95
CA PHE A 328 -11.92 -12.14 -8.66
C PHE A 328 -10.77 -12.33 -9.64
N VAL A 329 -10.99 -12.10 -10.91
CA VAL A 329 -9.96 -12.17 -11.95
C VAL A 329 -9.72 -10.76 -12.45
N PRO A 330 -8.59 -10.15 -12.09
CA PRO A 330 -8.24 -8.84 -12.60
C PRO A 330 -8.00 -8.89 -14.11
N ASP A 331 -8.24 -7.75 -14.76
CA ASP A 331 -7.88 -7.56 -16.16
C ASP A 331 -6.50 -6.89 -16.21
N TYR A 332 -5.50 -7.67 -16.55
CA TYR A 332 -4.11 -7.19 -16.59
C TYR A 332 -3.61 -6.90 -18.02
N GLU A 333 -4.48 -6.99 -19.05
CA GLU A 333 -4.02 -6.86 -20.44
C GLU A 333 -3.33 -5.53 -20.74
N LEU A 334 -3.58 -4.48 -19.95
CA LEU A 334 -3.03 -3.15 -20.20
C LEU A 334 -2.51 -2.39 -18.98
N ALA A 335 -2.82 -2.85 -17.78
CA ALA A 335 -2.39 -2.16 -16.56
C ALA A 335 -2.19 -3.14 -15.41
N SER A 336 -1.11 -2.97 -14.69
CA SER A 336 -0.86 -3.70 -13.43
C SER A 336 -1.89 -3.38 -12.35
N ASP A 337 -2.67 -2.32 -12.52
CA ASP A 337 -3.58 -1.81 -11.52
C ASP A 337 -4.97 -2.43 -11.61
N LEU A 338 -5.56 -2.79 -10.47
CA LEU A 338 -6.95 -3.20 -10.39
C LEU A 338 -7.87 -2.07 -10.87
N ALA A 339 -8.77 -2.40 -11.80
CA ALA A 339 -9.80 -1.48 -12.26
C ALA A 339 -10.73 -1.11 -11.10
N ARG A 340 -10.63 0.12 -10.56
CA ARG A 340 -11.33 0.52 -9.33
C ARG A 340 -11.73 1.98 -9.28
N ALA A 341 -12.69 2.27 -8.41
CA ALA A 341 -13.02 3.62 -7.98
C ALA A 341 -13.44 3.66 -6.50
N TRP A 342 -13.17 4.77 -5.84
CA TRP A 342 -13.69 5.08 -4.51
C TRP A 342 -14.95 5.92 -4.61
N ALA A 343 -16.12 5.30 -4.37
CA ALA A 343 -17.41 5.98 -4.33
C ALA A 343 -17.61 6.59 -2.94
N ARG A 344 -16.92 7.72 -2.69
CA ARG A 344 -16.80 8.36 -1.38
C ARG A 344 -18.15 8.63 -0.73
N ALA A 345 -19.10 9.20 -1.47
CA ALA A 345 -20.40 9.57 -0.94
C ALA A 345 -21.26 8.35 -0.55
N ALA A 346 -21.02 7.21 -1.21
CA ALA A 346 -21.69 5.94 -0.90
C ALA A 346 -20.90 5.08 0.11
N GLY A 347 -19.69 5.48 0.49
CA GLY A 347 -18.82 4.75 1.42
C GLY A 347 -18.36 3.38 0.91
N VAL A 348 -18.27 3.18 -0.40
CA VAL A 348 -17.94 1.89 -1.01
C VAL A 348 -16.81 2.00 -2.03
N TYR A 349 -15.98 0.96 -2.11
CA TYR A 349 -15.07 0.76 -3.22
C TYR A 349 -15.76 -0.06 -4.31
N LEU A 350 -15.48 0.30 -5.56
CA LEU A 350 -15.94 -0.38 -6.75
C LEU A 350 -14.72 -1.04 -7.39
N PHE A 351 -14.74 -2.37 -7.54
CA PHE A 351 -13.73 -3.11 -8.28
C PHE A 351 -14.38 -3.79 -9.48
N VAL A 352 -13.79 -3.65 -10.65
CA VAL A 352 -14.34 -4.23 -11.87
C VAL A 352 -13.54 -5.47 -12.25
N GLU A 353 -14.23 -6.60 -12.36
CA GLU A 353 -13.73 -7.80 -13.02
C GLU A 353 -14.12 -7.71 -14.48
N ALA A 354 -13.12 -7.70 -15.36
CA ALA A 354 -13.31 -7.41 -16.79
C ALA A 354 -14.41 -8.24 -17.44
N GLY A 355 -15.35 -7.54 -18.05
CA GLY A 355 -16.46 -8.16 -18.80
C GLY A 355 -17.46 -8.94 -17.96
N HIS A 356 -17.26 -9.12 -16.64
CA HIS A 356 -18.04 -10.05 -15.81
C HIS A 356 -18.87 -9.37 -14.74
N LYS A 357 -18.24 -8.75 -13.77
CA LYS A 357 -18.95 -8.21 -12.60
C LYS A 357 -18.31 -6.98 -11.98
N LEU A 358 -19.13 -6.24 -11.25
CA LEU A 358 -18.73 -5.18 -10.34
C LEU A 358 -18.76 -5.76 -8.92
N VAL A 359 -17.65 -5.73 -8.23
CA VAL A 359 -17.54 -6.05 -6.80
C VAL A 359 -17.62 -4.75 -6.02
N VAL A 360 -18.63 -4.63 -5.17
CA VAL A 360 -18.86 -3.46 -4.33
C VAL A 360 -18.48 -3.81 -2.90
N VAL A 361 -17.50 -3.06 -2.36
CA VAL A 361 -16.92 -3.34 -1.05
C VAL A 361 -17.20 -2.17 -0.11
N PRO A 362 -18.11 -2.32 0.87
CA PRO A 362 -18.35 -1.29 1.87
C PRO A 362 -17.08 -1.05 2.71
N LYS A 363 -16.65 0.22 2.83
CA LYS A 363 -15.43 0.55 3.57
C LYS A 363 -15.52 0.23 5.05
N ALA A 364 -16.70 0.46 5.66
CA ALA A 364 -16.92 0.19 7.08
C ALA A 364 -16.93 -1.31 7.40
N HIS A 365 -17.49 -2.12 6.49
CA HIS A 365 -17.67 -3.56 6.64
C HIS A 365 -17.27 -4.29 5.35
N PRO A 366 -15.96 -4.38 5.05
CA PRO A 366 -15.49 -4.94 3.78
C PRO A 366 -15.92 -6.40 3.54
N GLU A 367 -16.12 -7.17 4.61
CA GLU A 367 -16.61 -8.55 4.56
C GLU A 367 -18.06 -8.66 4.05
N ALA A 368 -18.83 -7.58 4.12
CA ALA A 368 -20.21 -7.49 3.61
C ALA A 368 -20.25 -7.14 2.11
N LEU A 369 -19.14 -7.35 1.38
CA LEU A 369 -19.09 -7.13 -0.06
C LEU A 369 -20.20 -7.88 -0.80
N PHE A 370 -20.59 -7.34 -1.94
CA PHE A 370 -21.53 -7.98 -2.84
C PHE A 370 -21.11 -7.81 -4.31
N GLU A 371 -21.61 -8.69 -5.14
CA GLU A 371 -21.25 -8.78 -6.55
C GLU A 371 -22.46 -8.47 -7.43
N LEU A 372 -22.25 -7.68 -8.47
CA LEU A 372 -23.26 -7.29 -9.43
C LEU A 372 -22.77 -7.68 -10.83
N PRO A 373 -23.43 -8.64 -11.52
CA PRO A 373 -23.05 -8.99 -12.89
C PRO A 373 -23.23 -7.78 -13.82
N LEU A 374 -22.18 -7.36 -14.54
CA LEU A 374 -22.22 -6.17 -15.40
C LEU A 374 -23.35 -6.26 -16.44
N LYS A 375 -23.58 -7.44 -17.02
CA LYS A 375 -24.64 -7.69 -18.00
C LYS A 375 -26.07 -7.47 -17.45
N ARG A 376 -26.24 -7.52 -16.12
CA ARG A 376 -27.53 -7.33 -15.44
C ARG A 376 -27.71 -5.92 -14.87
N LEU A 377 -26.67 -5.08 -14.91
CA LEU A 377 -26.79 -3.72 -14.46
C LEU A 377 -27.72 -2.94 -15.39
N PRO A 378 -28.70 -2.20 -14.84
CA PRO A 378 -29.53 -1.32 -15.62
C PRO A 378 -28.67 -0.28 -16.36
N LYS A 379 -28.96 -0.06 -17.64
CA LYS A 379 -28.28 0.99 -18.42
C LYS A 379 -28.68 2.35 -17.86
N PHE A 380 -27.69 3.23 -17.75
CA PHE A 380 -27.96 4.62 -17.41
C PHE A 380 -28.79 5.28 -18.51
N ARG A 381 -29.85 5.97 -18.10
CA ARG A 381 -30.67 6.85 -18.94
C ARG A 381 -30.97 8.12 -18.15
N LEU A 382 -30.97 9.25 -18.83
CA LEU A 382 -31.38 10.52 -18.24
C LEU A 382 -32.86 10.49 -17.83
N PRO A 383 -33.27 11.19 -16.78
CA PRO A 383 -32.43 12.00 -15.88
C PRO A 383 -31.65 11.16 -14.86
N GLN A 384 -30.57 11.74 -14.33
CA GLN A 384 -29.89 11.19 -13.17
C GLN A 384 -30.82 11.26 -11.95
N ARG A 385 -30.82 10.20 -11.13
CA ARG A 385 -31.66 10.17 -9.91
C ARG A 385 -31.06 11.04 -8.81
N PRO A 386 -31.86 11.52 -7.83
CA PRO A 386 -31.42 12.52 -6.85
C PRO A 386 -30.19 12.12 -6.05
N HIS A 387 -30.03 10.86 -5.68
CA HIS A 387 -28.92 10.39 -4.85
C HIS A 387 -27.84 9.63 -5.61
N GLU A 388 -27.91 9.62 -6.95
CA GLU A 388 -26.88 8.96 -7.76
C GLU A 388 -25.68 9.87 -7.98
N GLN A 389 -24.48 9.29 -7.88
CA GLN A 389 -23.23 9.94 -8.26
C GLN A 389 -22.45 9.09 -9.26
N PRO A 390 -21.83 9.73 -10.27
CA PRO A 390 -21.07 9.04 -11.29
C PRO A 390 -19.63 8.75 -10.83
N TYR A 391 -19.15 7.54 -11.10
CA TYR A 391 -17.78 7.10 -10.87
C TYR A 391 -17.26 6.41 -12.12
N SER A 392 -16.13 6.86 -12.64
CA SER A 392 -15.52 6.25 -13.83
C SER A 392 -14.43 5.27 -13.43
N VAL A 393 -14.39 4.15 -14.13
CA VAL A 393 -13.38 3.10 -13.99
C VAL A 393 -12.88 2.75 -15.40
N ILE A 394 -11.58 2.57 -15.53
CA ILE A 394 -10.96 2.04 -16.74
C ILE A 394 -10.63 0.59 -16.46
N SER A 395 -11.09 -0.32 -17.30
CA SER A 395 -10.82 -1.74 -17.23
C SER A 395 -10.39 -2.20 -18.63
N GLY A 396 -9.13 -2.54 -18.78
CA GLY A 396 -8.54 -2.75 -20.09
C GLY A 396 -8.74 -1.53 -20.99
N PHE A 397 -9.21 -1.74 -22.22
CA PHE A 397 -9.56 -0.67 -23.16
C PHE A 397 -10.94 -0.07 -22.93
N THR A 398 -11.69 -0.56 -21.94
CA THR A 398 -13.08 -0.14 -21.73
C THR A 398 -13.16 0.89 -20.61
N ARG A 399 -13.78 2.03 -20.92
CA ARG A 399 -14.12 3.03 -19.92
C ARG A 399 -15.56 2.86 -19.50
N LEU A 400 -15.77 2.54 -18.22
CA LEU A 400 -17.08 2.34 -17.62
C LEU A 400 -17.41 3.50 -16.70
N ARG A 401 -18.68 3.94 -16.68
CA ARG A 401 -19.19 4.89 -15.70
C ARG A 401 -20.33 4.24 -14.93
N PHE A 402 -20.17 4.18 -13.61
CA PHE A 402 -21.18 3.67 -12.69
C PHE A 402 -21.88 4.83 -12.02
N TYR A 403 -23.19 4.80 -11.97
CA TYR A 403 -24.02 5.73 -11.22
C TYR A 403 -24.50 4.98 -9.99
N VAL A 404 -23.93 5.32 -8.84
CA VAL A 404 -24.15 4.64 -7.56
C VAL A 404 -25.07 5.50 -6.71
N ASP A 405 -26.15 4.90 -6.21
CA ASP A 405 -27.01 5.54 -5.24
C ASP A 405 -26.31 5.63 -3.88
N THR A 406 -26.15 6.85 -3.36
CA THR A 406 -25.41 7.10 -2.12
C THR A 406 -26.12 6.60 -0.88
N LEU A 407 -27.45 6.39 -0.93
CA LEU A 407 -28.26 5.85 0.15
C LEU A 407 -28.41 4.33 0.05
N ASN A 408 -28.34 3.79 -1.17
CA ASN A 408 -28.42 2.35 -1.45
C ASN A 408 -27.33 1.93 -2.45
N PRO A 409 -26.12 1.63 -2.01
CA PRO A 409 -25.01 1.26 -2.89
C PRO A 409 -25.25 0.01 -3.75
N ARG A 410 -26.32 -0.76 -3.47
CA ARG A 410 -26.76 -1.89 -4.33
C ARG A 410 -27.48 -1.43 -5.60
N ALA A 411 -28.00 -0.20 -5.59
CA ALA A 411 -28.66 0.39 -6.75
C ALA A 411 -27.59 1.09 -7.63
N VAL A 412 -27.06 0.34 -8.59
CA VAL A 412 -26.06 0.80 -9.55
C VAL A 412 -26.62 0.75 -10.95
N ARG A 413 -26.44 1.84 -11.71
CA ARG A 413 -26.67 1.86 -13.17
C ARG A 413 -25.32 2.07 -13.87
N MET A 414 -25.20 1.57 -15.09
CA MET A 414 -23.93 1.59 -15.82
C MET A 414 -24.09 2.25 -17.20
N GLN A 415 -23.03 2.94 -17.61
CA GLN A 415 -22.84 3.47 -18.96
C GLN A 415 -21.46 3.06 -19.46
N ALA A 416 -21.40 2.40 -20.62
CA ALA A 416 -20.16 2.28 -21.36
C ALA A 416 -19.85 3.62 -22.02
N LEU A 417 -18.62 4.09 -21.91
CA LEU A 417 -18.14 5.30 -22.53
C LEU A 417 -17.26 4.93 -23.74
N PRO A 418 -17.17 5.78 -24.76
CA PRO A 418 -16.20 5.58 -25.83
C PRO A 418 -14.78 5.48 -25.22
N PRO A 419 -13.86 4.82 -25.92
CA PRO A 419 -12.44 4.84 -25.55
C PRO A 419 -11.99 6.29 -25.35
N ALA A 420 -11.00 6.50 -24.49
CA ALA A 420 -10.35 7.81 -24.40
C ALA A 420 -9.47 7.97 -25.64
N ASP A 421 -9.62 9.11 -26.33
CA ASP A 421 -8.75 9.51 -27.42
C ASP A 421 -7.31 9.72 -26.93
#